data_9aeec26dae19462bfdbb5c11bcff253d
#
_entry.id   9aeec26dae19462bfdbb5c11bcff253d
#
_cell.length_a   1.000
_cell.length_b   1.000
_cell.length_c   1.000
_cell.angle_alpha   90.00
_cell.angle_beta   90.00
_cell.angle_gamma   90.00
#
_symmetry.space_group_name_H-M   'P 1'
#
loop_
_entity.id
_entity.type
_entity.pdbx_description
1 polymer ?
#
loop_
_entity_poly.entity_id
_entity_poly.type
_entity_poly.pdbx_seq_one_letter_code
_entity_poly.pdbx_strand_id
1 'polypeptide(L)'
;MTLTAELYFSFRSPYSYLSVGRYRAMAEEYDLEIALRPVWPLAIREPDFFERNHPNWLAYTLRDMMRVAQFHDIAFGPPRPDPIIQDTATRKIAAEQPYIRRVTRMGQAAARRGRGLVFAHEAGHLIWGGQENWHEGDHLAGALTRAGLDAAE
;
A
#
# COMPACT_ATOMS: atom_id res chain seq x y z
N MET A 1 26.20 14.45 4.59
CA MET A 1 24.90 15.13 4.95
C MET A 1 23.79 14.21 4.49
N THR A 2 23.09 13.61 5.43
CA THR A 2 21.98 12.68 5.11
C THR A 2 20.85 13.44 4.41
N LEU A 3 20.44 12.96 3.25
CA LEU A 3 19.25 13.46 2.55
C LEU A 3 17.99 12.92 3.21
N THR A 4 16.96 13.71 3.27
CA THR A 4 15.66 13.29 3.84
C THR A 4 14.54 13.49 2.84
N ALA A 5 13.60 12.54 2.80
CA ALA A 5 12.40 12.62 1.96
C ALA A 5 11.18 12.11 2.72
N GLU A 6 10.00 12.62 2.38
CA GLU A 6 8.73 12.09 2.87
C GLU A 6 8.04 11.29 1.75
N LEU A 7 7.60 10.07 2.09
CA LEU A 7 6.84 9.21 1.18
C LEU A 7 5.40 9.09 1.65
N TYR A 8 4.48 9.76 0.96
CA TYR A 8 3.04 9.61 1.18
C TYR A 8 2.55 8.33 0.51
N PHE A 9 2.19 7.33 1.32
CA PHE A 9 1.94 5.97 0.91
C PHE A 9 0.50 5.53 1.21
N SER A 10 -0.18 4.97 0.22
CA SER A 10 -1.48 4.35 0.41
C SER A 10 -1.41 2.83 0.16
N PHE A 11 -1.83 2.02 1.14
CA PHE A 11 -1.86 0.55 1.00
C PHE A 11 -2.82 0.06 -0.08
N ARG A 12 -3.77 0.87 -0.52
CA ARG A 12 -4.63 0.57 -1.66
C ARG A 12 -4.09 1.07 -3.00
N SER A 13 -2.99 1.77 -3.03
CA SER A 13 -2.40 2.23 -4.29
C SER A 13 -1.46 1.18 -4.87
N PRO A 14 -1.77 0.61 -6.05
CA PRO A 14 -0.86 -0.32 -6.71
C PRO A 14 0.49 0.32 -7.04
N TYR A 15 0.52 1.57 -7.45
CA TYR A 15 1.79 2.27 -7.73
C TYR A 15 2.62 2.52 -6.47
N SER A 16 1.98 2.73 -5.30
CA SER A 16 2.70 2.77 -4.04
C SER A 16 3.42 1.44 -3.77
N TYR A 17 2.73 0.32 -3.98
CA TYR A 17 3.32 -1.01 -3.85
C TYR A 17 4.45 -1.24 -4.87
N LEU A 18 4.20 -0.97 -6.15
CA LEU A 18 5.16 -1.20 -7.23
C LEU A 18 6.45 -0.37 -7.08
N SER A 19 6.41 0.73 -6.34
CA SER A 19 7.56 1.61 -6.14
C SER A 19 8.29 1.41 -4.80
N VAL A 20 7.63 0.86 -3.76
CA VAL A 20 8.20 0.84 -2.40
C VAL A 20 9.48 0.02 -2.27
N GLY A 21 9.60 -1.08 -3.01
CA GLY A 21 10.84 -1.88 -3.04
C GLY A 21 12.05 -1.09 -3.55
N ARG A 22 11.85 -0.25 -4.56
CA ARG A 22 12.90 0.64 -5.09
C ARG A 22 13.29 1.72 -4.09
N TYR A 23 12.32 2.33 -3.41
CA TYR A 23 12.60 3.31 -2.36
C TYR A 23 13.36 2.71 -1.20
N ARG A 24 13.03 1.46 -0.84
CA ARG A 24 13.76 0.71 0.17
C ARG A 24 15.22 0.47 -0.25
N ALA A 25 15.45 0.00 -1.48
CA ALA A 25 16.80 -0.19 -2.01
C ALA A 25 17.59 1.13 -2.05
N MET A 26 16.96 2.24 -2.46
CA MET A 26 17.59 3.55 -2.45
C MET A 26 18.01 3.99 -1.04
N ALA A 27 17.17 3.77 -0.03
CA ALA A 27 17.49 4.11 1.35
C ALA A 27 18.63 3.24 1.95
N GLU A 28 18.80 2.01 1.42
CA GLU A 28 19.91 1.12 1.79
C GLU A 28 21.21 1.47 1.05
N GLU A 29 21.13 1.96 -0.20
CA GLU A 29 22.28 2.24 -1.07
C GLU A 29 22.86 3.65 -0.86
N TYR A 30 22.01 4.62 -0.56
CA TYR A 30 22.40 6.03 -0.44
C TYR A 30 22.26 6.52 1.01
N ASP A 31 22.95 7.61 1.37
CA ASP A 31 22.76 8.34 2.63
C ASP A 31 21.42 9.10 2.59
N LEU A 32 20.31 8.33 2.57
CA LEU A 32 18.94 8.81 2.37
C LEU A 32 18.01 8.20 3.43
N GLU A 33 17.36 9.07 4.20
CA GLU A 33 16.28 8.71 5.11
C GLU A 33 14.90 9.00 4.45
N ILE A 34 14.06 7.98 4.36
CA ILE A 34 12.69 8.10 3.81
C ILE A 34 11.67 7.93 4.93
N ALA A 35 11.04 9.01 5.33
CA ALA A 35 9.97 9.01 6.32
C ALA A 35 8.65 8.61 5.66
N LEU A 36 8.13 7.41 5.99
CA LEU A 36 6.83 6.96 5.51
C LEU A 36 5.69 7.74 6.17
N ARG A 37 4.77 8.24 5.35
CA ARG A 37 3.52 8.93 5.75
C ARG A 37 2.31 8.16 5.21
N PRO A 38 1.79 7.17 5.95
CA PRO A 38 0.59 6.46 5.53
C PRO A 38 -0.61 7.39 5.40
N VAL A 39 -1.28 7.33 4.25
CA VAL A 39 -2.46 8.14 3.95
C VAL A 39 -3.65 7.26 3.58
N TRP A 40 -4.86 7.76 3.80
CA TRP A 40 -6.07 7.09 3.35
C TRP A 40 -6.10 6.99 1.83
N PRO A 41 -6.70 5.92 1.27
CA PRO A 41 -6.91 5.81 -0.17
C PRO A 41 -7.64 7.01 -0.75
N LEU A 42 -7.32 7.33 -1.99
CA LEU A 42 -7.93 8.43 -2.73
C LEU A 42 -9.46 8.29 -2.79
N ALA A 43 -9.98 7.08 -2.97
CA ALA A 43 -11.42 6.80 -2.95
C ALA A 43 -12.13 7.21 -1.65
N ILE A 44 -11.41 7.26 -0.51
CA ILE A 44 -11.96 7.71 0.77
C ILE A 44 -11.79 9.21 0.94
N ARG A 45 -10.64 9.78 0.51
CA ARG A 45 -10.35 11.20 0.66
C ARG A 45 -11.10 12.09 -0.33
N GLU A 46 -11.31 11.58 -1.53
CA GLU A 46 -11.97 12.26 -2.64
C GLU A 46 -12.94 11.28 -3.34
N PRO A 47 -14.13 11.04 -2.78
CA PRO A 47 -15.06 10.03 -3.31
C PRO A 47 -15.40 10.22 -4.80
N ASP A 48 -15.48 11.46 -5.26
CA ASP A 48 -15.84 11.81 -6.65
C ASP A 48 -14.65 11.74 -7.62
N PHE A 49 -13.44 11.44 -7.13
CA PHE A 49 -12.24 11.42 -7.97
C PHE A 49 -12.40 10.51 -9.18
N PHE A 50 -12.90 9.30 -8.97
CA PHE A 50 -13.03 8.31 -10.04
C PHE A 50 -14.16 8.62 -11.04
N GLU A 51 -15.16 9.40 -10.62
CA GLU A 51 -16.24 9.86 -11.48
C GLU A 51 -15.82 11.01 -12.41
N ARG A 52 -14.94 11.89 -11.91
CA ARG A 52 -14.44 13.05 -12.65
C ARG A 52 -13.38 12.71 -13.70
N ASN A 53 -12.79 11.50 -13.64
CA ASN A 53 -11.75 11.12 -14.57
C ASN A 53 -12.32 10.65 -15.91
N HIS A 54 -11.52 10.80 -16.96
CA HIS A 54 -11.88 10.32 -18.31
C HIS A 54 -12.21 8.81 -18.28
N PRO A 55 -13.24 8.32 -18.97
CA PRO A 55 -13.63 6.90 -18.95
C PRO A 55 -12.49 5.92 -19.23
N ASN A 56 -11.57 6.29 -20.12
CA ASN A 56 -10.42 5.45 -20.47
C ASN A 56 -9.34 5.40 -19.38
N TRP A 57 -9.38 6.30 -18.37
CA TRP A 57 -8.33 6.39 -17.35
C TRP A 57 -8.18 5.08 -16.58
N LEU A 58 -9.27 4.48 -16.13
CA LEU A 58 -9.24 3.23 -15.36
C LEU A 58 -8.66 2.08 -16.19
N ALA A 59 -9.14 1.92 -17.44
CA ALA A 59 -8.65 0.87 -18.33
C ALA A 59 -7.16 1.02 -18.65
N TYR A 60 -6.70 2.26 -18.84
CA TYR A 60 -5.28 2.57 -19.02
C TYR A 60 -4.48 2.20 -17.76
N THR A 61 -4.91 2.69 -16.59
CA THR A 61 -4.24 2.46 -15.31
C THR A 61 -4.09 0.97 -14.99
N LEU A 62 -5.14 0.18 -15.18
CA LEU A 62 -5.09 -1.27 -14.95
C LEU A 62 -4.05 -1.96 -15.86
N ARG A 63 -3.97 -1.55 -17.13
CA ARG A 63 -2.99 -2.09 -18.08
C ARG A 63 -1.57 -1.64 -17.75
N ASP A 64 -1.42 -0.39 -17.35
CA ASP A 64 -0.12 0.19 -17.01
C ASP A 64 0.48 -0.47 -15.77
N MET A 65 -0.30 -0.66 -14.71
CA MET A 65 0.15 -1.37 -13.50
C MET A 65 0.73 -2.75 -13.81
N MET A 66 0.03 -3.52 -14.67
CA MET A 66 0.51 -4.85 -15.08
C MET A 66 1.83 -4.77 -15.84
N ARG A 67 1.99 -3.78 -16.72
CA ARG A 67 3.23 -3.57 -17.47
C ARG A 67 4.38 -3.16 -16.57
N VAL A 68 4.14 -2.26 -15.63
CA VAL A 68 5.15 -1.84 -14.63
C VAL A 68 5.59 -3.03 -13.79
N ALA A 69 4.65 -3.84 -13.31
CA ALA A 69 4.95 -5.05 -12.56
C ALA A 69 5.81 -6.03 -13.36
N GLN A 70 5.44 -6.31 -14.61
CA GLN A 70 6.19 -7.17 -15.51
C GLN A 70 7.59 -6.62 -15.83
N PHE A 71 7.70 -5.31 -16.11
CA PHE A 71 8.97 -4.69 -16.43
C PHE A 71 9.97 -4.75 -15.27
N HIS A 72 9.50 -4.69 -14.03
CA HIS A 72 10.33 -4.74 -12.84
C HIS A 72 10.36 -6.11 -12.14
N ASP A 73 9.77 -7.13 -12.76
CA ASP A 73 9.66 -8.49 -12.20
C ASP A 73 9.09 -8.51 -10.77
N ILE A 74 8.02 -7.74 -10.54
CA ILE A 74 7.34 -7.64 -9.26
C ILE A 74 6.10 -8.52 -9.28
N ALA A 75 5.96 -9.43 -8.30
CA ALA A 75 4.74 -10.20 -8.10
C ALA A 75 3.54 -9.27 -7.90
N PHE A 76 2.54 -9.36 -8.78
CA PHE A 76 1.43 -8.40 -8.77
C PHE A 76 0.12 -9.07 -9.19
N GLY A 77 -0.92 -8.84 -8.39
CA GLY A 77 -2.27 -9.30 -8.65
C GLY A 77 -3.32 -8.43 -7.94
N PRO A 78 -4.61 -8.60 -8.28
CA PRO A 78 -5.68 -7.90 -7.60
C PRO A 78 -5.74 -8.32 -6.13
N PRO A 79 -5.89 -7.38 -5.19
CA PRO A 79 -5.99 -7.70 -3.77
C PRO A 79 -7.27 -8.48 -3.47
N ARG A 80 -7.19 -9.47 -2.58
CA ARG A 80 -8.29 -10.34 -2.18
C ARG A 80 -8.36 -10.50 -0.67
N PRO A 81 -9.28 -9.76 0.00
CA PRO A 81 -10.21 -8.76 -0.53
C PRO A 81 -9.52 -7.43 -0.91
N ASP A 82 -10.25 -6.56 -1.63
CA ASP A 82 -9.81 -5.16 -1.81
C ASP A 82 -9.66 -4.51 -0.42
N PRO A 83 -8.60 -3.75 -0.15
CA PRO A 83 -8.42 -3.04 1.12
C PRO A 83 -9.58 -2.10 1.50
N ILE A 84 -10.37 -1.65 0.54
CA ILE A 84 -11.60 -0.89 0.82
C ILE A 84 -12.85 -1.71 0.48
N ILE A 85 -13.90 -1.51 1.26
CA ILE A 85 -15.23 -2.06 0.97
C ILE A 85 -15.96 -1.04 0.11
N GLN A 86 -16.23 -1.44 -1.13
CA GLN A 86 -16.90 -0.61 -2.12
C GLN A 86 -17.93 -1.44 -2.88
N ASP A 87 -19.12 -0.89 -3.09
CA ASP A 87 -20.09 -1.44 -4.00
C ASP A 87 -19.58 -1.31 -5.44
N THR A 88 -19.44 -2.43 -6.14
CA THR A 88 -18.83 -2.47 -7.48
C THR A 88 -19.73 -1.88 -8.57
N ALA A 89 -21.06 -1.88 -8.37
CA ALA A 89 -22.02 -1.37 -9.33
C ALA A 89 -22.22 0.14 -9.19
N THR A 90 -22.41 0.61 -7.94
CA THR A 90 -22.67 2.03 -7.63
C THR A 90 -21.40 2.83 -7.32
N ARG A 91 -20.25 2.15 -7.12
CA ARG A 91 -18.98 2.72 -6.65
C ARG A 91 -19.05 3.40 -5.28
N LYS A 92 -20.13 3.25 -4.54
CA LYS A 92 -20.27 3.81 -3.20
C LYS A 92 -19.32 3.11 -2.23
N ILE A 93 -18.62 3.94 -1.45
CA ILE A 93 -17.72 3.48 -0.41
C ILE A 93 -18.55 3.19 0.84
N ALA A 94 -18.37 2.00 1.46
CA ALA A 94 -19.02 1.68 2.72
C ALA A 94 -18.52 2.60 3.83
N ALA A 95 -19.39 2.92 4.77
CA ALA A 95 -19.03 3.73 5.94
C ALA A 95 -17.97 3.02 6.82
N GLU A 96 -18.11 1.70 6.95
CA GLU A 96 -17.16 0.88 7.68
C GLU A 96 -16.05 0.36 6.76
N GLN A 97 -14.80 0.61 7.15
CA GLN A 97 -13.60 0.28 6.39
C GLN A 97 -12.56 -0.44 7.27
N PRO A 98 -12.87 -1.65 7.77
CA PRO A 98 -12.02 -2.32 8.77
C PRO A 98 -10.63 -2.64 8.24
N TYR A 99 -10.51 -3.10 6.98
CA TYR A 99 -9.26 -3.58 6.42
C TYR A 99 -8.25 -2.45 6.24
N ILE A 100 -8.62 -1.42 5.50
CA ILE A 100 -7.72 -0.31 5.22
C ILE A 100 -7.39 0.49 6.48
N ARG A 101 -8.36 0.64 7.41
CA ARG A 101 -8.11 1.32 8.68
C ARG A 101 -7.08 0.58 9.52
N ARG A 102 -7.20 -0.76 9.60
CA ARG A 102 -6.25 -1.60 10.35
C ARG A 102 -4.83 -1.46 9.77
N VAL A 103 -4.64 -1.77 8.49
CA VAL A 103 -3.29 -1.76 7.88
C VAL A 103 -2.67 -0.36 7.86
N THR A 104 -3.47 0.70 7.66
CA THR A 104 -2.96 2.08 7.71
C THR A 104 -2.48 2.47 9.11
N ARG A 105 -3.22 2.10 10.16
CA ARG A 105 -2.81 2.33 11.57
C ARG A 105 -1.53 1.57 11.91
N MET A 106 -1.42 0.32 11.48
CA MET A 106 -0.20 -0.47 11.64
C MET A 106 0.99 0.20 10.91
N GLY A 107 0.78 0.69 9.70
CA GLY A 107 1.78 1.46 8.97
C GLY A 107 2.21 2.75 9.68
N GLN A 108 1.27 3.46 10.31
CA GLN A 108 1.58 4.64 11.13
C GLN A 108 2.37 4.27 12.39
N ALA A 109 2.02 3.18 13.07
CA ALA A 109 2.75 2.69 14.23
C ALA A 109 4.18 2.28 13.85
N ALA A 110 4.34 1.56 12.73
CA ALA A 110 5.64 1.19 12.19
C ALA A 110 6.47 2.42 11.79
N ALA A 111 5.86 3.43 11.17
CA ALA A 111 6.52 4.67 10.78
C ALA A 111 7.06 5.45 11.99
N ARG A 112 6.30 5.53 13.09
CA ARG A 112 6.74 6.17 14.34
C ARG A 112 7.95 5.48 14.97
N ARG A 113 8.16 4.20 14.67
CA ARG A 113 9.29 3.39 15.13
C ARG A 113 10.44 3.31 14.11
N GLY A 114 10.41 4.13 13.06
CA GLY A 114 11.43 4.12 11.99
C GLY A 114 11.40 2.87 11.10
N ARG A 115 10.32 2.06 11.17
CA ARG A 115 10.19 0.82 10.39
C ARG A 115 9.10 0.88 9.31
N GLY A 116 8.59 2.08 9.06
CA GLY A 116 7.45 2.30 8.16
C GLY A 116 7.69 1.81 6.74
N LEU A 117 8.86 2.10 6.15
CA LEU A 117 9.18 1.73 4.77
C LEU A 117 9.25 0.20 4.60
N VAL A 118 9.87 -0.49 5.56
CA VAL A 118 9.96 -1.97 5.55
C VAL A 118 8.57 -2.58 5.73
N PHE A 119 7.78 -2.09 6.69
CA PHE A 119 6.41 -2.57 6.86
C PHE A 119 5.53 -2.32 5.63
N ALA A 120 5.66 -1.16 5.00
CA ALA A 120 4.90 -0.84 3.78
C ALA A 120 5.23 -1.80 2.63
N HIS A 121 6.50 -2.21 2.49
CA HIS A 121 6.92 -3.22 1.54
C HIS A 121 6.30 -4.58 1.85
N GLU A 122 6.42 -5.06 3.09
CA GLU A 122 5.90 -6.37 3.52
C GLU A 122 4.38 -6.47 3.43
N ALA A 123 3.66 -5.47 3.97
CA ALA A 123 2.20 -5.43 3.91
C ALA A 123 1.70 -5.18 2.47
N GLY A 124 2.41 -4.37 1.68
CA GLY A 124 2.14 -4.19 0.26
C GLY A 124 2.22 -5.49 -0.52
N HIS A 125 3.23 -6.33 -0.23
CA HIS A 125 3.39 -7.64 -0.84
C HIS A 125 2.24 -8.60 -0.46
N LEU A 126 1.78 -8.60 0.77
CA LEU A 126 0.59 -9.36 1.17
C LEU A 126 -0.65 -8.93 0.38
N ILE A 127 -0.87 -7.62 0.24
CA ILE A 127 -2.07 -7.07 -0.41
C ILE A 127 -2.05 -7.29 -1.93
N TRP A 128 -0.91 -7.03 -2.58
CA TRP A 128 -0.79 -6.98 -4.04
C TRP A 128 0.00 -8.12 -4.66
N GLY A 129 0.70 -8.91 -3.86
CA GLY A 129 1.54 -10.03 -4.32
C GLY A 129 0.82 -11.38 -4.44
N GLY A 130 -0.52 -11.39 -4.30
CA GLY A 130 -1.34 -12.59 -4.54
C GLY A 130 -1.74 -13.36 -3.27
N GLN A 131 -1.46 -12.85 -2.07
CA GLN A 131 -1.91 -13.46 -0.82
C GLN A 131 -3.43 -13.30 -0.67
N GLU A 132 -4.17 -14.41 -0.71
CA GLU A 132 -5.60 -14.41 -0.39
C GLU A 132 -5.82 -14.21 1.11
N ASN A 133 -6.91 -13.54 1.46
CA ASN A 133 -7.29 -13.24 2.85
C ASN A 133 -6.16 -12.60 3.67
N TRP A 134 -5.39 -11.72 3.03
CA TRP A 134 -4.21 -11.04 3.61
C TRP A 134 -4.49 -10.36 4.97
N HIS A 135 -5.76 -10.04 5.25
CA HIS A 135 -6.23 -9.36 6.46
C HIS A 135 -6.56 -10.31 7.63
N GLU A 136 -6.61 -11.62 7.38
CA GLU A 136 -6.95 -12.66 8.35
C GLU A 136 -5.71 -13.28 8.98
N GLY A 137 -5.92 -14.05 10.04
CA GLY A 137 -4.86 -14.77 10.74
C GLY A 137 -3.68 -13.88 11.13
N ASP A 138 -2.48 -14.45 10.99
CA ASP A 138 -1.23 -13.81 11.41
C ASP A 138 -0.48 -13.11 10.26
N HIS A 139 -1.08 -12.95 9.10
CA HIS A 139 -0.40 -12.38 7.93
C HIS A 139 0.18 -10.98 8.22
N LEU A 140 -0.64 -10.07 8.77
CA LEU A 140 -0.18 -8.72 9.10
C LEU A 140 0.77 -8.71 10.31
N ALA A 141 0.59 -9.60 11.29
CA ALA A 141 1.52 -9.77 12.40
C ALA A 141 2.88 -10.25 11.87
N GLY A 142 2.90 -11.21 10.96
CA GLY A 142 4.11 -11.66 10.27
C GLY A 142 4.81 -10.54 9.50
N ALA A 143 4.04 -9.63 8.86
CA ALA A 143 4.62 -8.45 8.19
C ALA A 143 5.28 -7.48 9.18
N LEU A 144 4.70 -7.29 10.38
CA LEU A 144 5.34 -6.51 11.46
C LEU A 144 6.64 -7.18 11.91
N THR A 145 6.60 -8.49 12.18
CA THR A 145 7.80 -9.26 12.57
C THR A 145 8.92 -9.15 11.53
N ARG A 146 8.61 -9.29 10.24
CA ARG A 146 9.60 -9.09 9.17
C ARG A 146 10.09 -7.65 9.07
N ALA A 147 9.29 -6.69 9.50
CA ALA A 147 9.72 -5.31 9.66
C ALA A 147 10.55 -5.06 10.94
N GLY A 148 10.79 -6.08 11.76
CA GLY A 148 11.56 -5.99 13.01
C GLY A 148 10.77 -5.35 14.14
N LEU A 149 9.43 -5.52 14.14
CA LEU A 149 8.51 -5.04 15.17
C LEU A 149 7.79 -6.21 15.84
N ASP A 150 7.43 -6.05 17.11
CA ASP A 150 6.55 -6.97 17.79
C ASP A 150 5.08 -6.61 17.46
N ALA A 151 4.28 -7.64 17.16
CA ALA A 151 2.85 -7.45 16.87
C ALA A 151 2.03 -7.15 18.12
N ALA A 152 2.59 -7.39 19.33
CA ALA A 152 1.95 -7.11 20.61
C ALA A 152 2.16 -5.65 21.09
N GLU A 153 3.05 -4.90 20.45
CA GLU A 153 3.34 -3.48 20.72
C GLU A 153 2.57 -2.53 19.78
#